data_49aad7b480e2b645879d3ac749ea19a6
#
_entry.id   49aad7b480e2b645879d3ac749ea19a6
#
_cell.length_a   1.000
_cell.length_b   1.000
_cell.length_c   1.000
_cell.angle_alpha   90.00
_cell.angle_beta   90.00
_cell.angle_gamma   90.00
#
_symmetry.space_group_name_H-M   'P 1'
#
loop_
_entity.id
_entity.type
_entity.pdbx_description
1 polymer ?
#
loop_
_entity_poly.entity_id
_entity_poly.type
_entity_poly.pdbx_seq_one_letter_code
_entity_poly.pdbx_strand_id
1 'polypeptide(L)'
;RRDGLFYPSKVGMRFGGDILPLAAASWWRAWHNMQSLIDQGLDPLQVLIDRSHEKGLSFIACLRVGAFGEMDAGLNVRHQGSGFKLQPVREHALAVARELAQDYPVGGIELDFTDPSGPAASSLQGYFIAEDLPAYTPLMTEWVRSVAQAVGDRDGGPGVVGARIYPTEQLNLAAGLDVRSWLQEKLIDYVAPTVRGTRVL
;
A
#
# COMPACT_ATOMS: atom_id res chain seq x y z
N ARG A 1 1.01 -9.57 13.15
CA ARG A 1 0.86 -8.41 12.24
C ARG A 1 0.92 -8.94 10.81
N ARG A 2 0.08 -8.39 9.91
CA ARG A 2 -0.19 -8.98 8.60
C ARG A 2 0.47 -8.24 7.44
N ASP A 3 1.24 -7.22 7.76
CA ASP A 3 1.63 -6.17 6.82
C ASP A 3 3.15 -6.12 6.68
N GLY A 4 3.72 -7.17 6.14
CA GLY A 4 5.13 -7.21 5.75
C GLY A 4 5.27 -7.20 4.23
N LEU A 5 6.43 -6.82 3.75
CA LEU A 5 6.78 -6.82 2.35
C LEU A 5 7.21 -8.22 1.89
N PHE A 6 6.76 -8.64 0.71
CA PHE A 6 7.04 -9.97 0.18
C PHE A 6 8.29 -10.02 -0.73
N TYR A 7 9.25 -9.15 -0.42
CA TYR A 7 10.54 -9.05 -1.12
C TYR A 7 11.63 -8.59 -0.13
N PRO A 8 12.91 -8.70 -0.45
CA PRO A 8 14.02 -8.28 0.41
C PRO A 8 14.19 -6.75 0.41
N SER A 9 13.21 -6.02 0.95
CA SER A 9 13.23 -4.56 1.06
C SER A 9 14.43 -4.07 1.87
N LYS A 10 15.00 -2.94 1.45
CA LYS A 10 16.03 -2.19 2.18
C LYS A 10 15.44 -1.18 3.16
N VAL A 11 14.14 -0.91 3.01
CA VAL A 11 13.42 0.15 3.74
C VAL A 11 12.45 -0.42 4.75
N GLY A 12 11.58 -1.33 4.31
CA GLY A 12 10.50 -1.87 5.12
C GLY A 12 10.81 -3.28 5.63
N MET A 13 9.99 -3.75 6.58
CA MET A 13 10.16 -5.08 7.12
C MET A 13 9.61 -6.14 6.17
N ARG A 14 10.38 -7.21 6.01
CA ARG A 14 9.96 -8.40 5.30
C ARG A 14 8.86 -9.14 6.07
N PHE A 15 7.87 -9.67 5.36
CA PHE A 15 6.82 -10.48 5.94
C PHE A 15 7.37 -11.63 6.78
N GLY A 16 6.93 -11.71 8.03
CA GLY A 16 7.40 -12.72 9.00
C GLY A 16 8.73 -12.40 9.68
N GLY A 17 9.34 -11.24 9.44
CA GLY A 17 10.61 -10.84 10.04
C GLY A 17 10.56 -10.68 11.56
N ASP A 18 9.41 -10.26 12.10
CA ASP A 18 9.20 -9.96 13.52
C ASP A 18 8.21 -10.88 14.23
N ILE A 19 7.56 -11.80 13.52
CA ILE A 19 6.41 -12.55 14.06
C ILE A 19 6.55 -14.04 13.78
N LEU A 20 7.32 -14.71 14.57
CA LEU A 20 7.27 -16.16 14.72
C LEU A 20 6.84 -16.51 16.15
N PRO A 21 5.86 -17.42 16.32
CA PRO A 21 5.16 -18.20 15.30
C PRO A 21 4.03 -17.45 14.61
N LEU A 22 3.84 -17.70 13.30
CA LEU A 22 2.71 -17.21 12.53
C LEU A 22 1.43 -17.94 12.94
N ALA A 23 0.32 -17.21 13.11
CA ALA A 23 -0.92 -17.73 13.68
C ALA A 23 -1.70 -18.70 12.76
N ALA A 24 -1.37 -18.77 11.46
CA ALA A 24 -2.11 -19.61 10.50
C ALA A 24 -1.15 -20.35 9.55
N ALA A 25 -1.50 -21.61 9.24
CA ALA A 25 -0.72 -22.46 8.34
C ALA A 25 -0.54 -21.86 6.92
N SER A 26 -1.53 -21.09 6.44
CA SER A 26 -1.43 -20.39 5.17
C SER A 26 -0.33 -19.32 5.17
N TRP A 27 -0.11 -18.65 6.29
CA TRP A 27 0.93 -17.64 6.43
C TRP A 27 2.31 -18.27 6.58
N TRP A 28 2.41 -19.40 7.28
CA TRP A 28 3.61 -20.19 7.33
C TRP A 28 4.05 -20.62 5.93
N ARG A 29 3.11 -21.08 5.09
CA ARG A 29 3.41 -21.45 3.71
C ARG A 29 3.86 -20.25 2.87
N ALA A 30 3.16 -19.11 2.99
CA ALA A 30 3.54 -17.89 2.27
C ALA A 30 4.95 -17.42 2.67
N TRP A 31 5.22 -17.36 3.96
CA TRP A 31 6.54 -17.01 4.48
C TRP A 31 7.61 -18.00 4.03
N HIS A 32 7.37 -19.31 4.20
CA HIS A 32 8.32 -20.35 3.82
C HIS A 32 8.65 -20.32 2.32
N ASN A 33 7.65 -20.16 1.46
CA ASN A 33 7.86 -20.05 0.01
C ASN A 33 8.70 -18.83 -0.35
N MET A 34 8.39 -17.67 0.22
CA MET A 34 9.17 -16.45 0.05
C MET A 34 10.61 -16.64 0.54
N GLN A 35 10.77 -17.16 1.76
CA GLN A 35 12.08 -17.37 2.37
C GLN A 35 12.92 -18.36 1.56
N SER A 36 12.31 -19.45 1.07
CA SER A 36 12.99 -20.44 0.22
C SER A 36 13.53 -19.84 -1.08
N LEU A 37 12.84 -18.87 -1.70
CA LEU A 37 13.36 -18.16 -2.86
C LEU A 37 14.55 -17.28 -2.46
N ILE A 38 14.44 -16.55 -1.37
CA ILE A 38 15.50 -15.66 -0.88
C ILE A 38 16.76 -16.46 -0.50
N ASP A 39 16.61 -17.62 0.15
CA ASP A 39 17.72 -18.50 0.51
C ASP A 39 18.44 -19.09 -0.72
N GLN A 40 17.77 -19.14 -1.87
CA GLN A 40 18.33 -19.48 -3.17
C GLN A 40 18.96 -18.28 -3.90
N GLY A 41 19.00 -17.10 -3.27
CA GLY A 41 19.53 -15.89 -3.87
C GLY A 41 18.56 -15.21 -4.86
N LEU A 42 17.27 -15.58 -4.84
CA LEU A 42 16.24 -15.01 -5.70
C LEU A 42 15.45 -13.94 -4.95
N ASP A 43 15.09 -12.88 -5.65
CA ASP A 43 14.12 -11.91 -5.15
C ASP A 43 12.71 -12.32 -5.63
N PRO A 44 11.78 -12.65 -4.70
CA PRO A 44 10.44 -13.08 -5.07
C PRO A 44 9.66 -12.06 -5.91
N LEU A 45 9.85 -10.77 -5.69
CA LEU A 45 9.20 -9.72 -6.45
C LEU A 45 9.79 -9.63 -7.86
N GLN A 46 11.13 -9.66 -7.98
CA GLN A 46 11.80 -9.66 -9.29
C GLN A 46 11.40 -10.89 -10.14
N VAL A 47 11.31 -12.06 -9.53
CA VAL A 47 10.84 -13.28 -10.22
C VAL A 47 9.43 -13.09 -10.80
N LEU A 48 8.52 -12.45 -10.06
CA LEU A 48 7.16 -12.18 -10.55
C LEU A 48 7.16 -11.15 -11.68
N ILE A 49 7.98 -10.11 -11.58
CA ILE A 49 8.11 -9.06 -12.60
C ILE A 49 8.65 -9.68 -13.89
N ASP A 50 9.77 -10.41 -13.82
CA ASP A 50 10.40 -11.06 -14.97
C ASP A 50 9.42 -11.99 -15.68
N ARG A 51 8.71 -12.80 -14.89
CA ARG A 51 7.71 -13.72 -15.44
C ARG A 51 6.54 -13.01 -16.11
N SER A 52 6.13 -11.86 -15.59
CA SER A 52 5.09 -11.04 -16.21
C SER A 52 5.58 -10.49 -17.55
N HIS A 53 6.78 -9.95 -17.60
CA HIS A 53 7.40 -9.42 -18.81
C HIS A 53 7.60 -10.49 -19.88
N GLU A 54 8.05 -11.71 -19.52
CA GLU A 54 8.11 -12.85 -20.44
C GLU A 54 6.77 -13.19 -21.09
N LYS A 55 5.68 -12.88 -20.41
CA LYS A 55 4.30 -13.08 -20.91
C LYS A 55 3.74 -11.85 -21.63
N GLY A 56 4.52 -10.80 -21.80
CA GLY A 56 4.06 -9.54 -22.42
C GLY A 56 3.10 -8.74 -21.53
N LEU A 57 3.12 -8.97 -20.20
CA LEU A 57 2.27 -8.29 -19.23
C LEU A 57 3.06 -7.19 -18.52
N SER A 58 2.42 -6.05 -18.28
CA SER A 58 2.93 -5.02 -17.38
C SER A 58 2.65 -5.42 -15.94
N PHE A 59 3.65 -5.35 -15.08
CA PHE A 59 3.52 -5.66 -13.66
C PHE A 59 3.27 -4.38 -12.86
N ILE A 60 2.12 -4.25 -12.23
CA ILE A 60 1.79 -3.14 -11.32
C ILE A 60 1.97 -3.64 -9.88
N ALA A 61 2.87 -3.01 -9.14
CA ALA A 61 3.08 -3.34 -7.74
C ALA A 61 1.95 -2.80 -6.86
N CYS A 62 1.19 -3.67 -6.20
CA CYS A 62 0.13 -3.26 -5.29
C CYS A 62 0.70 -3.05 -3.88
N LEU A 63 0.78 -1.80 -3.46
CA LEU A 63 1.21 -1.40 -2.13
C LEU A 63 -0.01 -1.10 -1.25
N ARG A 64 -0.26 -1.96 -0.27
CA ARG A 64 -1.28 -1.66 0.73
C ARG A 64 -0.81 -0.52 1.62
N VAL A 65 -1.57 0.58 1.63
CA VAL A 65 -1.31 1.72 2.51
C VAL A 65 -1.81 1.37 3.92
N GLY A 66 -0.97 0.66 4.65
CA GLY A 66 -1.26 0.08 5.96
C GLY A 66 -0.05 0.13 6.88
N ALA A 67 0.18 -0.89 7.70
CA ALA A 67 1.39 -1.01 8.49
C ALA A 67 2.52 -1.57 7.62
N PHE A 68 3.60 -0.84 7.49
CA PHE A 68 4.75 -1.20 6.65
C PHE A 68 5.88 -1.94 7.41
N GLY A 69 5.56 -2.70 8.43
CA GLY A 69 6.56 -3.34 9.28
C GLY A 69 7.03 -2.45 10.43
N GLU A 70 8.11 -2.85 11.12
CA GLU A 70 8.56 -2.24 12.38
C GLU A 70 8.64 -0.71 12.35
N MET A 71 7.53 -0.13 12.64
CA MET A 71 7.52 1.15 13.32
C MET A 71 7.13 0.85 14.75
N ASP A 72 7.67 1.56 15.70
CA ASP A 72 7.20 1.53 17.09
C ASP A 72 5.68 1.44 17.09
N ALA A 73 5.11 0.64 18.00
CA ALA A 73 3.67 0.38 18.01
C ALA A 73 2.80 1.66 17.96
N GLY A 74 3.36 2.81 18.34
CA GLY A 74 2.75 4.14 18.23
C GLY A 74 2.85 4.78 16.84
N LEU A 75 3.68 4.26 15.93
CA LEU A 75 3.89 4.84 14.60
C LEU A 75 3.15 4.08 13.48
N ASN A 76 2.18 3.23 13.83
CA ASN A 76 1.37 2.51 12.87
C ASN A 76 0.47 3.50 12.08
N VAL A 77 0.46 3.38 10.76
CA VAL A 77 -0.34 4.20 9.83
C VAL A 77 -1.80 4.35 10.25
N ARG A 78 -2.38 3.30 10.83
CA ARG A 78 -3.79 3.28 11.25
C ARG A 78 -3.98 3.27 12.77
N HIS A 79 -2.93 3.54 13.53
CA HIS A 79 -3.06 3.52 14.99
C HIS A 79 -4.11 4.54 15.46
N GLN A 80 -5.30 4.06 15.87
CA GLN A 80 -6.42 4.86 16.34
C GLN A 80 -6.82 6.03 15.40
N GLY A 81 -6.65 5.87 14.07
CA GLY A 81 -6.92 6.92 13.10
C GLY A 81 -5.97 8.12 13.17
N SER A 82 -4.77 7.96 13.68
CA SER A 82 -3.84 9.07 13.86
C SER A 82 -2.42 8.82 13.34
N GLY A 83 -2.09 7.59 12.96
CA GLY A 83 -0.73 7.26 12.52
C GLY A 83 -0.26 8.08 11.31
N PHE A 84 -1.12 8.30 10.33
CA PHE A 84 -0.78 9.06 9.13
C PHE A 84 -0.59 10.58 9.35
N LYS A 85 -0.97 11.12 10.52
CA LYS A 85 -0.64 12.48 10.93
C LYS A 85 0.86 12.64 11.21
N LEU A 86 1.53 11.56 11.60
CA LEU A 86 2.93 11.58 11.97
C LEU A 86 3.80 11.61 10.72
N GLN A 87 4.64 12.63 10.62
CA GLN A 87 5.55 12.79 9.48
C GLN A 87 6.45 11.56 9.27
N PRO A 88 7.08 10.95 10.28
CA PRO A 88 7.91 9.76 10.09
C PRO A 88 7.15 8.58 9.46
N VAL A 89 5.84 8.44 9.75
CA VAL A 89 5.00 7.40 9.13
C VAL A 89 4.82 7.66 7.64
N ARG A 90 4.52 8.90 7.25
CA ARG A 90 4.38 9.28 5.85
C ARG A 90 5.69 9.15 5.07
N GLU A 91 6.81 9.56 5.68
CA GLU A 91 8.14 9.44 5.09
C GLU A 91 8.53 7.98 4.86
N HIS A 92 8.29 7.11 5.85
CA HIS A 92 8.55 5.68 5.72
C HIS A 92 7.69 5.03 4.63
N ALA A 93 6.38 5.34 4.60
CA ALA A 93 5.47 4.85 3.57
C ALA A 93 5.89 5.32 2.16
N LEU A 94 6.35 6.57 2.04
CA LEU A 94 6.86 7.11 0.79
C LEU A 94 8.18 6.44 0.38
N ALA A 95 9.06 6.15 1.33
CA ALA A 95 10.32 5.47 1.05
C ALA A 95 10.10 4.06 0.49
N VAL A 96 9.12 3.31 1.01
CA VAL A 96 8.72 2.00 0.44
C VAL A 96 8.17 2.15 -0.99
N ALA A 97 7.32 3.15 -1.23
CA ALA A 97 6.80 3.41 -2.58
C ALA A 97 7.92 3.79 -3.57
N ARG A 98 8.88 4.60 -3.12
CA ARG A 98 10.07 4.96 -3.93
C ARG A 98 10.94 3.75 -4.25
N GLU A 99 11.20 2.89 -3.28
CA GLU A 99 11.94 1.65 -3.49
C GLU A 99 11.28 0.80 -4.59
N LEU A 100 9.97 0.59 -4.52
CA LEU A 100 9.23 -0.15 -5.54
C LEU A 100 9.29 0.51 -6.92
N ALA A 101 9.21 1.85 -6.98
CA ALA A 101 9.21 2.57 -8.24
C ALA A 101 10.61 2.64 -8.89
N GLN A 102 11.67 2.74 -8.09
CA GLN A 102 13.02 3.04 -8.55
C GLN A 102 13.93 1.82 -8.63
N ASP A 103 13.79 0.88 -7.69
CA ASP A 103 14.65 -0.30 -7.62
C ASP A 103 14.12 -1.51 -8.42
N TYR A 104 12.84 -1.44 -8.87
CA TYR A 104 12.19 -2.53 -9.60
C TYR A 104 11.63 -2.07 -10.94
N PRO A 105 11.72 -2.88 -12.02
CA PRO A 105 11.17 -2.54 -13.34
C PRO A 105 9.65 -2.77 -13.41
N VAL A 106 8.90 -2.22 -12.45
CA VAL A 106 7.44 -2.29 -12.40
C VAL A 106 6.82 -1.34 -13.44
N GLY A 107 5.64 -1.65 -13.97
CA GLY A 107 4.88 -0.74 -14.85
C GLY A 107 4.24 0.44 -14.11
N GLY A 108 4.17 0.33 -12.78
CA GLY A 108 3.57 1.35 -11.91
C GLY A 108 3.28 0.82 -10.52
N ILE A 109 2.60 1.64 -9.72
CA ILE A 109 2.18 1.30 -8.35
C ILE A 109 0.67 1.46 -8.22
N GLU A 110 -0.01 0.47 -7.65
CA GLU A 110 -1.38 0.59 -7.17
C GLU A 110 -1.38 0.77 -5.64
N LEU A 111 -1.90 1.89 -5.17
CA LEU A 111 -2.06 2.19 -3.76
C LEU A 111 -3.37 1.57 -3.25
N ASP A 112 -3.29 0.53 -2.40
CA ASP A 112 -4.49 -0.11 -1.82
C ASP A 112 -4.82 0.55 -0.49
N PHE A 113 -5.86 1.40 -0.50
CA PHE A 113 -6.39 2.08 0.68
C PHE A 113 -7.47 1.27 1.41
N THR A 114 -7.86 0.11 0.88
CA THR A 114 -8.96 -0.66 1.44
C THR A 114 -8.49 -1.57 2.57
N ASP A 115 -9.31 -1.67 3.64
CA ASP A 115 -9.05 -2.63 4.71
C ASP A 115 -9.56 -4.02 4.28
N PRO A 116 -8.72 -5.08 4.38
CA PRO A 116 -9.16 -6.44 4.08
C PRO A 116 -10.26 -6.96 5.04
N SER A 117 -10.37 -6.36 6.23
CA SER A 117 -11.47 -6.67 7.15
C SER A 117 -12.81 -6.14 6.65
N GLY A 118 -12.80 -5.35 5.58
CA GLY A 118 -13.94 -4.60 5.07
C GLY A 118 -14.27 -3.41 5.98
N PRO A 119 -15.18 -2.54 5.59
CA PRO A 119 -15.89 -1.72 6.53
C PRO A 119 -16.78 -2.68 7.32
N ALA A 120 -16.22 -3.42 8.26
CA ALA A 120 -17.00 -3.99 9.33
C ALA A 120 -17.74 -2.78 9.90
N ALA A 121 -19.02 -2.80 9.78
CA ALA A 121 -19.95 -1.69 9.81
C ALA A 121 -19.90 -0.79 11.06
N SER A 122 -18.93 -0.94 11.91
CA SER A 122 -18.78 -0.18 13.16
C SER A 122 -17.43 0.50 13.35
N SER A 123 -16.45 0.31 12.45
CA SER A 123 -15.19 1.06 12.52
C SER A 123 -14.53 1.15 11.15
N LEU A 124 -14.96 2.11 10.33
CA LEU A 124 -14.07 2.73 9.35
C LEU A 124 -12.93 3.32 10.18
N GLN A 125 -11.91 2.53 10.48
CA GLN A 125 -10.65 3.08 10.93
C GLN A 125 -10.03 3.74 9.70
N GLY A 126 -10.49 4.96 9.42
CA GLY A 126 -9.88 5.83 8.44
C GLY A 126 -8.43 6.14 8.84
N TYR A 127 -7.73 6.78 7.96
CA TYR A 127 -6.38 7.28 8.24
C TYR A 127 -6.38 8.40 9.27
N PHE A 128 -7.56 9.00 9.50
CA PHE A 128 -7.79 10.09 10.44
C PHE A 128 -9.10 9.86 11.19
N ILE A 129 -9.20 10.37 12.41
CA ILE A 129 -10.48 10.44 13.12
C ILE A 129 -11.37 11.53 12.50
N ALA A 130 -12.67 11.45 12.70
CA ALA A 130 -13.64 12.31 12.01
C ALA A 130 -13.38 13.80 12.20
N GLU A 131 -13.01 14.20 13.41
CA GLU A 131 -12.71 15.59 13.79
C GLU A 131 -11.48 16.14 13.06
N ASP A 132 -10.58 15.27 12.66
CA ASP A 132 -9.32 15.61 12.03
C ASP A 132 -9.39 15.65 10.50
N LEU A 133 -10.44 15.10 9.89
CA LEU A 133 -10.55 14.97 8.44
C LEU A 133 -10.30 16.29 7.69
N PRO A 134 -10.91 17.44 8.08
CA PRO A 134 -10.72 18.69 7.34
C PRO A 134 -9.27 19.17 7.34
N ALA A 135 -8.54 18.93 8.44
CA ALA A 135 -7.18 19.41 8.61
C ALA A 135 -6.13 18.47 7.98
N TYR A 136 -6.40 17.18 7.96
CA TYR A 136 -5.39 16.18 7.62
C TYR A 136 -5.63 15.43 6.31
N THR A 137 -6.83 15.49 5.71
CA THR A 137 -7.06 14.98 4.35
C THR A 137 -6.08 15.56 3.33
N PRO A 138 -5.70 16.87 3.37
CA PRO A 138 -4.67 17.41 2.49
C PRO A 138 -3.31 16.73 2.61
N LEU A 139 -2.92 16.22 3.78
CA LEU A 139 -1.67 15.47 3.95
C LEU A 139 -1.67 14.15 3.18
N MET A 140 -2.83 13.49 3.07
CA MET A 140 -2.96 12.29 2.24
C MET A 140 -2.79 12.65 0.76
N THR A 141 -3.39 13.74 0.31
CA THR A 141 -3.24 14.23 -1.07
C THR A 141 -1.78 14.59 -1.38
N GLU A 142 -1.08 15.27 -0.47
CA GLU A 142 0.35 15.56 -0.61
C GLU A 142 1.20 14.30 -0.68
N TRP A 143 0.88 13.30 0.12
CA TRP A 143 1.57 12.03 0.09
C TRP A 143 1.35 11.28 -1.24
N VAL A 144 0.12 11.23 -1.74
CA VAL A 144 -0.20 10.65 -3.05
C VAL A 144 0.53 11.41 -4.17
N ARG A 145 0.60 12.74 -4.10
CA ARG A 145 1.38 13.55 -5.05
C ARG A 145 2.86 13.18 -5.03
N SER A 146 3.43 12.98 -3.85
CA SER A 146 4.82 12.56 -3.72
C SER A 146 5.09 11.15 -4.28
N VAL A 147 4.12 10.24 -4.16
CA VAL A 147 4.19 8.91 -4.79
C VAL A 147 4.10 9.04 -6.31
N ALA A 148 3.15 9.85 -6.82
CA ALA A 148 2.99 10.08 -8.25
C ALA A 148 4.27 10.66 -8.87
N GLN A 149 4.91 11.61 -8.20
CA GLN A 149 6.20 12.14 -8.61
C GLN A 149 7.28 11.04 -8.65
N ALA A 150 7.39 10.24 -7.60
CA ALA A 150 8.39 9.16 -7.55
C ALA A 150 8.20 8.11 -8.67
N VAL A 151 6.95 7.83 -9.05
CA VAL A 151 6.61 6.94 -10.16
C VAL A 151 6.88 7.61 -11.51
N GLY A 152 6.69 8.93 -11.62
CA GLY A 152 6.97 9.71 -12.83
C GLY A 152 8.47 9.88 -13.11
N ASP A 153 9.29 10.00 -12.07
CA ASP A 153 10.74 10.29 -12.14
C ASP A 153 11.61 9.03 -12.30
N ARG A 154 11.02 7.86 -12.49
CA ARG A 154 11.77 6.60 -12.60
C ARG A 154 12.56 6.50 -13.92
N ASP A 155 13.69 5.80 -13.91
CA ASP A 155 14.60 5.66 -15.06
C ASP A 155 13.98 4.96 -16.28
N GLY A 156 12.97 4.11 -16.09
CA GLY A 156 12.27 3.38 -17.17
C GLY A 156 11.18 4.18 -17.90
N GLY A 157 11.08 5.48 -17.66
CA GLY A 157 9.99 6.34 -18.12
C GLY A 157 8.79 6.34 -17.16
N PRO A 158 7.80 7.20 -17.40
CA PRO A 158 6.67 7.37 -16.48
C PRO A 158 5.88 6.09 -16.31
N GLY A 159 5.63 5.69 -15.05
CA GLY A 159 4.77 4.58 -14.70
C GLY A 159 3.35 5.04 -14.41
N VAL A 160 2.42 4.10 -14.25
CA VAL A 160 1.05 4.40 -13.85
C VAL A 160 0.90 4.36 -12.33
N VAL A 161 0.03 5.24 -11.80
CA VAL A 161 -0.39 5.24 -10.41
C VAL A 161 -1.86 4.88 -10.35
N GLY A 162 -2.17 3.75 -9.71
CA GLY A 162 -3.54 3.33 -9.44
C GLY A 162 -3.93 3.56 -7.98
N ALA A 163 -5.22 3.66 -7.71
CA ALA A 163 -5.74 3.69 -6.35
C ALA A 163 -6.89 2.69 -6.18
N ARG A 164 -6.70 1.72 -5.28
CA ARG A 164 -7.77 0.84 -4.83
C ARG A 164 -8.48 1.51 -3.67
N ILE A 165 -9.77 1.77 -3.84
CA ILE A 165 -10.56 2.68 -3.01
C ILE A 165 -11.88 2.05 -2.56
N TYR A 166 -12.58 2.71 -1.65
CA TYR A 166 -13.95 2.36 -1.29
C TYR A 166 -14.93 2.65 -2.43
N PRO A 167 -16.09 1.97 -2.49
CA PRO A 167 -16.98 2.02 -3.65
C PRO A 167 -17.73 3.35 -3.84
N THR A 168 -17.75 4.24 -2.84
CA THR A 168 -18.44 5.53 -2.92
C THR A 168 -17.54 6.67 -2.48
N GLU A 169 -17.79 7.86 -3.04
CA GLU A 169 -17.07 9.09 -2.67
C GLU A 169 -17.22 9.38 -1.16
N GLN A 170 -18.43 9.21 -0.63
CA GLN A 170 -18.69 9.44 0.80
C GLN A 170 -17.82 8.57 1.71
N LEU A 171 -17.64 7.28 1.37
CA LEU A 171 -16.78 6.38 2.13
C LEU A 171 -15.29 6.75 2.00
N ASN A 172 -14.87 7.20 0.83
CA ASN A 172 -13.51 7.68 0.64
C ASN A 172 -13.23 8.93 1.48
N LEU A 173 -14.10 9.93 1.42
CA LEU A 173 -13.96 11.15 2.21
C LEU A 173 -13.99 10.84 3.72
N ALA A 174 -14.87 9.95 4.17
CA ALA A 174 -14.91 9.52 5.57
C ALA A 174 -13.62 8.77 6.01
N ALA A 175 -12.85 8.23 5.06
CA ALA A 175 -11.54 7.63 5.31
C ALA A 175 -10.38 8.63 5.17
N GLY A 176 -10.64 9.89 4.80
CA GLY A 176 -9.62 10.91 4.53
C GLY A 176 -8.98 10.81 3.14
N LEU A 177 -9.72 10.25 2.17
CA LEU A 177 -9.26 10.04 0.79
C LEU A 177 -10.02 10.98 -0.15
N ASP A 178 -9.41 12.06 -0.58
CA ASP A 178 -9.98 12.98 -1.58
C ASP A 178 -9.64 12.52 -3.00
N VAL A 179 -10.25 11.40 -3.40
CA VAL A 179 -10.02 10.76 -4.70
C VAL A 179 -10.40 11.68 -5.87
N ARG A 180 -11.40 12.54 -5.68
CA ARG A 180 -11.82 13.51 -6.70
C ARG A 180 -10.68 14.49 -7.03
N SER A 181 -10.06 15.07 -6.00
CA SER A 181 -8.90 15.95 -6.19
C SER A 181 -7.73 15.21 -6.86
N TRP A 182 -7.47 13.96 -6.47
CA TRP A 182 -6.40 13.17 -7.07
C TRP A 182 -6.59 12.97 -8.59
N LEU A 183 -7.84 12.71 -9.01
CA LEU A 183 -8.18 12.59 -10.45
C LEU A 183 -8.10 13.93 -11.18
N GLN A 184 -8.60 15.01 -10.57
CA GLN A 184 -8.56 16.35 -11.16
C GLN A 184 -7.12 16.85 -11.35
N GLU A 185 -6.25 16.59 -10.39
CA GLU A 185 -4.84 16.95 -10.42
C GLU A 185 -3.97 15.94 -11.20
N LYS A 186 -4.57 14.87 -11.72
CA LYS A 186 -3.88 13.79 -12.45
C LYS A 186 -2.76 13.13 -11.62
N LEU A 187 -2.99 12.98 -10.32
CA LEU A 187 -2.07 12.27 -9.44
C LEU A 187 -2.21 10.75 -9.56
N ILE A 188 -3.36 10.28 -10.04
CA ILE A 188 -3.64 8.87 -10.29
C ILE A 188 -4.23 8.69 -11.68
N ASP A 189 -3.90 7.57 -12.33
CA ASP A 189 -4.31 7.23 -13.69
C ASP A 189 -5.60 6.42 -13.72
N TYR A 190 -5.85 5.64 -12.67
CA TYR A 190 -7.07 4.83 -12.55
C TYR A 190 -7.48 4.61 -11.10
N VAL A 191 -8.73 4.23 -10.91
CA VAL A 191 -9.28 3.79 -9.64
C VAL A 191 -9.81 2.35 -9.75
N ALA A 192 -9.63 1.56 -8.68
CA ALA A 192 -10.16 0.21 -8.52
C ALA A 192 -11.11 0.18 -7.31
N PRO A 193 -12.42 0.47 -7.48
CA PRO A 193 -13.37 0.41 -6.37
C PRO A 193 -13.53 -1.03 -5.89
N THR A 194 -13.37 -1.24 -4.57
CA THR A 194 -13.48 -2.56 -3.97
C THR A 194 -14.83 -2.73 -3.27
N VAL A 195 -15.66 -3.61 -3.81
CA VAL A 195 -16.91 -4.02 -3.17
C VAL A 195 -16.61 -5.22 -2.27
N ARG A 196 -16.04 -4.99 -1.09
CA ARG A 196 -15.93 -6.06 -0.08
C ARG A 196 -17.02 -5.91 0.96
N GLY A 197 -17.83 -6.96 1.11
CA GLY A 197 -18.70 -7.16 2.26
C GLY A 197 -20.08 -6.52 2.23
N THR A 198 -20.56 -6.00 1.12
CA THR A 198 -21.99 -5.86 0.93
C THR A 198 -22.57 -7.25 0.66
N ARG A 199 -23.02 -7.95 1.71
CA ARG A 199 -24.12 -8.90 1.49
C ARG A 199 -25.26 -8.05 0.91
N VAL A 200 -25.49 -8.19 -0.38
CA VAL A 200 -26.77 -7.79 -0.97
C VAL A 200 -27.79 -8.71 -0.29
N LEU A 201 -28.58 -8.13 0.59
CA LEU A 201 -29.78 -8.77 1.16
C LEU A 201 -30.84 -8.83 0.08
#